data_613e616a98d1e48a3578dba9893bb463
#
_entry.id   613e616a98d1e48a3578dba9893bb463
#
_cell.length_a   1.000
_cell.length_b   1.000
_cell.length_c   1.000
_cell.angle_alpha   90.00
_cell.angle_beta   90.00
_cell.angle_gamma   90.00
#
_symmetry.space_group_name_H-M   'P 1'
#
loop_
_entity.id
_entity.type
_entity.pdbx_description
1 polymer ?
#
loop_
_entity_poly.entity_id
_entity_poly.type
_entity_poly.pdbx_seq_one_letter_code
_entity_poly.pdbx_strand_id
1 'polypeptide(L)'
;MSIAEGAITPEFNKDVKEYAITVPNEVTKLNITATPTDSKATVSVTEYEELKARLFNKKECGWENLREEEKTKIDTFGNEYIYFLNKCKTEREAVEFSKEILQKNGFMDLREKPTLMPGDKVYYINRAKSVYVAVIGTDTLETGLNIVGAHIDSPRLDLKPNPLYEDTGLAYLKTHYYGGIKKYQWTTIPLSMHGVIVKTNGEKIEINIGEDEADPIFTITDLLPHLAQDQMNKKLSRGIDGEDLNLLIGSIPYNTDKDGEKVKLNILNILNQKYGITEQDLASSELELVPAFKARTLGLDGSMIAAYGQDDKVCAYTSLHAIMELEHVKNTAVCILADKEEIGSIGNTGMESHMFDFFISEILNKLGVNRPNLLDKVFCFSKMLSSDVDAGFDPLYASVSDRHNAGYLGKGISLNKYTGARGKSGASDANAEYVAWVRNVLEKNDIKYQVAELGKVDVGGGGTIAYILANKGVDVIDCGIPLLSMHSPYEVTSKFDIYSAYRTYKSFWEE
;
A
#
# COMPACT_ATOMS: atom_id res chain seq x y z
N MET A 1 -18.63 6.82 54.53
CA MET A 1 -18.39 7.69 53.37
C MET A 1 -18.49 9.14 53.82
N SER A 2 -17.52 9.94 53.47
CA SER A 2 -17.52 11.39 53.77
C SER A 2 -16.97 12.15 52.56
N ILE A 3 -17.35 13.40 52.44
CA ILE A 3 -16.91 14.31 51.37
C ILE A 3 -16.55 15.62 52.02
N ALA A 4 -15.38 16.17 51.70
CA ALA A 4 -14.85 17.36 52.32
C ALA A 4 -15.52 18.66 51.80
N GLU A 5 -15.99 18.65 50.56
CA GLU A 5 -16.45 19.85 49.85
C GLU A 5 -17.97 20.09 49.89
N GLY A 6 -18.77 19.17 50.49
CA GLY A 6 -20.22 19.29 50.48
C GLY A 6 -20.94 18.30 51.38
N ALA A 7 -22.27 18.35 51.39
CA ALA A 7 -23.15 17.44 52.14
C ALA A 7 -23.76 16.40 51.21
N ILE A 8 -23.77 15.15 51.65
CA ILE A 8 -24.41 14.03 50.96
C ILE A 8 -25.89 13.98 51.30
N THR A 9 -26.74 13.85 50.31
CA THR A 9 -28.18 13.71 50.49
C THR A 9 -28.69 12.46 49.72
N PRO A 10 -29.42 11.52 50.32
CA PRO A 10 -29.71 11.41 51.79
C PRO A 10 -28.44 11.13 52.62
N GLU A 11 -28.55 11.19 53.95
CA GLU A 11 -27.44 10.80 54.84
C GLU A 11 -27.00 9.38 54.53
N PHE A 12 -25.70 9.10 54.65
CA PHE A 12 -25.12 7.83 54.19
C PHE A 12 -25.76 6.61 54.87
N ASN A 13 -26.32 5.71 54.09
CA ASN A 13 -26.90 4.44 54.53
C ASN A 13 -26.43 3.34 53.57
N LYS A 14 -26.00 2.20 54.12
CA LYS A 14 -25.48 1.04 53.32
C LYS A 14 -26.47 0.49 52.30
N ASP A 15 -27.77 0.68 52.50
CA ASP A 15 -28.85 0.16 51.66
C ASP A 15 -29.29 1.17 50.58
N VAL A 16 -28.77 2.41 50.60
CA VAL A 16 -29.01 3.43 49.59
C VAL A 16 -27.93 3.35 48.51
N LYS A 17 -28.36 3.26 47.26
CA LYS A 17 -27.47 3.08 46.08
C LYS A 17 -27.11 4.41 45.40
N GLU A 18 -27.90 5.45 45.61
CA GLU A 18 -27.73 6.72 44.93
C GLU A 18 -27.72 7.88 45.94
N TYR A 19 -26.79 8.80 45.78
CA TYR A 19 -26.62 9.99 46.62
C TYR A 19 -26.42 11.21 45.71
N ALA A 20 -26.98 12.35 46.17
CA ALA A 20 -26.72 13.65 45.57
C ALA A 20 -25.79 14.46 46.46
N ILE A 21 -24.98 15.30 45.87
CA ILE A 21 -24.04 16.18 46.52
C ILE A 21 -24.25 17.60 45.98
N THR A 22 -24.47 18.56 46.89
CA THR A 22 -24.50 19.96 46.51
C THR A 22 -23.22 20.63 46.97
N VAL A 23 -22.53 21.23 46.02
CA VAL A 23 -21.25 21.93 46.23
C VAL A 23 -21.31 23.35 45.66
N PRO A 24 -20.53 24.30 46.19
CA PRO A 24 -20.37 25.62 45.59
C PRO A 24 -19.85 25.58 44.17
N ASN A 25 -20.19 26.58 43.34
CA ASN A 25 -19.83 26.63 41.92
C ASN A 25 -18.32 26.65 41.64
N GLU A 26 -17.51 27.06 42.60
CA GLU A 26 -16.04 27.11 42.54
C GLU A 26 -15.37 25.75 42.78
N VAL A 27 -16.12 24.74 43.23
CA VAL A 27 -15.56 23.41 43.48
C VAL A 27 -15.39 22.66 42.15
N THR A 28 -14.15 22.46 41.75
CA THR A 28 -13.78 21.76 40.50
C THR A 28 -13.40 20.28 40.71
N LYS A 29 -13.22 19.86 41.99
CA LYS A 29 -12.85 18.49 42.34
C LYS A 29 -13.49 18.09 43.68
N LEU A 30 -14.01 16.86 43.76
CA LEU A 30 -14.56 16.24 44.96
C LEU A 30 -13.56 15.28 45.59
N ASN A 31 -13.33 15.36 46.87
CA ASN A 31 -12.56 14.38 47.64
C ASN A 31 -13.50 13.45 48.40
N ILE A 32 -13.68 12.24 47.88
CA ILE A 32 -14.56 11.24 48.49
C ILE A 32 -13.71 10.25 49.28
N THR A 33 -14.00 10.12 50.57
CA THR A 33 -13.38 9.11 51.43
C THR A 33 -14.43 8.05 51.77
N ALA A 34 -14.16 6.79 51.42
CA ALA A 34 -14.99 5.66 51.77
C ALA A 34 -14.15 4.56 52.40
N THR A 35 -14.54 4.08 53.59
CA THR A 35 -13.86 2.99 54.29
C THR A 35 -14.80 1.80 54.36
N PRO A 36 -14.41 0.59 53.89
CA PRO A 36 -15.26 -0.58 54.05
C PRO A 36 -15.39 -1.00 55.49
N THR A 37 -16.58 -1.46 55.86
CA THR A 37 -16.84 -2.03 57.21
C THR A 37 -16.38 -3.46 57.32
N ASP A 38 -16.21 -4.18 56.22
CA ASP A 38 -15.63 -5.53 56.16
C ASP A 38 -14.17 -5.42 55.74
N SER A 39 -13.26 -6.02 56.52
CA SER A 39 -11.82 -6.02 56.24
C SER A 39 -11.41 -6.76 54.99
N LYS A 40 -12.31 -7.55 54.40
CA LYS A 40 -12.12 -8.27 53.13
C LYS A 40 -12.71 -7.51 51.94
N ALA A 41 -13.44 -6.43 52.18
CA ALA A 41 -14.02 -5.62 51.12
C ALA A 41 -13.07 -4.50 50.71
N THR A 42 -12.98 -4.25 49.41
CA THR A 42 -12.28 -3.10 48.82
C THR A 42 -13.28 -2.08 48.34
N VAL A 43 -13.01 -0.80 48.63
CA VAL A 43 -13.77 0.31 48.05
C VAL A 43 -12.88 0.92 46.94
N SER A 44 -13.39 0.99 45.71
CA SER A 44 -12.80 1.77 44.66
C SER A 44 -13.73 2.87 44.21
N VAL A 45 -13.23 4.12 44.21
CA VAL A 45 -13.90 5.25 43.58
C VAL A 45 -13.24 5.46 42.23
N THR A 46 -13.95 5.16 41.14
CA THR A 46 -13.46 5.39 39.81
C THR A 46 -14.31 6.46 39.19
N GLU A 47 -13.70 7.57 38.82
CA GLU A 47 -14.40 8.62 38.07
C GLU A 47 -14.78 8.07 36.70
N TYR A 48 -15.92 8.47 36.16
CA TYR A 48 -16.43 8.00 34.86
C TYR A 48 -15.40 8.14 33.75
N GLU A 49 -14.69 9.27 33.71
CA GLU A 49 -13.69 9.52 32.66
C GLU A 49 -12.44 8.63 32.80
N GLU A 50 -12.01 8.29 34.04
CA GLU A 50 -10.93 7.33 34.25
C GLU A 50 -11.33 5.91 33.81
N LEU A 51 -12.57 5.51 34.18
CA LEU A 51 -13.10 4.21 33.77
C LEU A 51 -13.25 4.13 32.25
N LYS A 52 -13.78 5.19 31.65
CA LYS A 52 -13.92 5.31 30.20
C LYS A 52 -12.56 5.31 29.49
N ALA A 53 -11.58 6.06 30.00
CA ALA A 53 -10.22 6.07 29.45
C ALA A 53 -9.55 4.69 29.47
N ARG A 54 -9.84 3.90 30.52
CA ARG A 54 -9.28 2.55 30.68
C ARG A 54 -9.99 1.49 29.85
N LEU A 55 -11.32 1.62 29.63
CA LEU A 55 -12.14 0.55 29.03
C LEU A 55 -12.47 0.79 27.57
N PHE A 56 -12.52 2.04 27.13
CA PHE A 56 -12.90 2.37 25.76
C PHE A 56 -11.69 2.34 24.84
N ASN A 57 -11.83 1.68 23.70
CA ASN A 57 -10.86 1.81 22.61
C ASN A 57 -11.03 3.20 21.98
N LYS A 58 -9.96 3.99 21.95
CA LYS A 58 -9.94 5.32 21.33
C LYS A 58 -9.05 5.27 20.09
N LYS A 59 -9.61 5.63 18.95
CA LYS A 59 -8.84 5.91 17.73
C LYS A 59 -8.26 7.33 17.87
N GLU A 60 -7.11 7.45 18.55
CA GLU A 60 -6.46 8.75 18.80
C GLU A 60 -5.90 9.34 17.50
N CYS A 61 -5.89 10.68 17.40
CA CYS A 61 -5.23 11.35 16.29
C CYS A 61 -3.70 11.27 16.49
N GLY A 62 -3.00 10.75 15.51
CA GLY A 62 -1.56 10.61 15.59
C GLY A 62 -0.79 11.93 15.57
N TRP A 63 -1.40 12.98 15.02
CA TRP A 63 -0.80 14.32 15.00
C TRP A 63 -0.90 15.07 16.33
N GLU A 64 -1.74 14.58 17.27
CA GLU A 64 -1.88 15.21 18.58
C GLU A 64 -0.66 14.91 19.46
N ASN A 65 -0.22 15.92 20.21
CA ASN A 65 0.86 15.83 21.19
C ASN A 65 2.24 15.41 20.63
N LEU A 66 2.47 15.48 19.31
CA LEU A 66 3.77 15.24 18.70
C LEU A 66 4.75 16.36 19.06
N ARG A 67 5.98 15.98 19.41
CA ARG A 67 7.10 16.91 19.53
C ARG A 67 7.54 17.39 18.14
N GLU A 68 8.13 18.56 18.05
CA GLU A 68 8.62 19.12 16.77
C GLU A 68 9.64 18.21 16.07
N GLU A 69 10.46 17.50 16.83
CA GLU A 69 11.41 16.53 16.30
C GLU A 69 10.69 15.36 15.58
N GLU A 70 9.59 14.88 16.13
CA GLU A 70 8.79 13.80 15.54
C GLU A 70 8.08 14.28 14.28
N LYS A 71 7.52 15.48 14.30
CA LYS A 71 6.93 16.10 13.08
C LYS A 71 7.96 16.25 11.98
N THR A 72 9.19 16.66 12.32
CA THR A 72 10.29 16.79 11.35
C THR A 72 10.65 15.44 10.74
N LYS A 73 10.69 14.35 11.52
CA LYS A 73 10.95 13.00 11.01
C LYS A 73 9.85 12.55 10.05
N ILE A 74 8.58 12.78 10.42
CA ILE A 74 7.42 12.46 9.58
C ILE A 74 7.48 13.23 8.25
N ASP A 75 7.76 14.53 8.31
CA ASP A 75 7.86 15.37 7.10
C ASP A 75 9.05 14.98 6.21
N THR A 76 10.20 14.70 6.79
CA THR A 76 11.38 14.27 6.05
C THR A 76 11.11 12.95 5.33
N PHE A 77 10.60 11.94 6.04
CA PHE A 77 10.25 10.64 5.47
C PHE A 77 9.17 10.77 4.38
N GLY A 78 8.16 11.60 4.61
CA GLY A 78 7.12 11.89 3.61
C GLY A 78 7.67 12.57 2.34
N ASN A 79 8.66 13.45 2.46
CA ASN A 79 9.30 14.10 1.31
C ASN A 79 10.19 13.14 0.52
N GLU A 80 10.90 12.23 1.18
CA GLU A 80 11.65 11.14 0.54
C GLU A 80 10.71 10.18 -0.21
N TYR A 81 9.55 9.87 0.38
CA TYR A 81 8.51 9.10 -0.29
C TYR A 81 7.95 9.80 -1.54
N ILE A 82 7.71 11.12 -1.50
CA ILE A 82 7.33 11.91 -2.68
C ILE A 82 8.37 11.78 -3.79
N TYR A 83 9.66 11.80 -3.44
CA TYR A 83 10.74 11.60 -4.41
C TYR A 83 10.66 10.21 -5.05
N PHE A 84 10.46 9.16 -4.24
CA PHE A 84 10.28 7.79 -4.73
C PHE A 84 9.11 7.69 -5.72
N LEU A 85 7.93 8.21 -5.36
CA LEU A 85 6.73 8.18 -6.22
C LEU A 85 6.93 8.90 -7.56
N ASN A 86 7.71 9.98 -7.57
CA ASN A 86 8.03 10.70 -8.79
C ASN A 86 9.06 9.98 -9.68
N LYS A 87 9.79 9.01 -9.13
CA LYS A 87 10.78 8.19 -9.85
C LYS A 87 10.24 6.82 -10.26
N CYS A 88 9.27 6.30 -9.54
CA CYS A 88 8.82 4.92 -9.64
C CYS A 88 7.31 4.86 -9.93
N LYS A 89 6.90 5.15 -11.16
CA LYS A 89 5.50 5.06 -11.57
C LYS A 89 5.10 3.65 -11.98
N THR A 90 6.07 2.84 -12.43
CA THR A 90 5.87 1.46 -12.87
C THR A 90 6.62 0.48 -11.95
N GLU A 91 6.22 -0.80 -12.00
CA GLU A 91 6.89 -1.86 -11.22
C GLU A 91 8.37 -2.01 -11.62
N ARG A 92 8.72 -1.82 -12.89
CA ARG A 92 10.13 -1.90 -13.34
C ARG A 92 10.98 -0.80 -12.75
N GLU A 93 10.45 0.41 -12.70
CA GLU A 93 11.14 1.55 -12.09
C GLU A 93 11.30 1.35 -10.58
N ALA A 94 10.26 0.82 -9.91
CA ALA A 94 10.32 0.49 -8.49
C ALA A 94 11.38 -0.59 -8.19
N VAL A 95 11.50 -1.60 -9.06
CA VAL A 95 12.54 -2.64 -8.94
C VAL A 95 13.95 -2.07 -9.10
N GLU A 96 14.19 -1.22 -10.10
CA GLU A 96 15.53 -0.63 -10.32
C GLU A 96 15.91 0.31 -9.18
N PHE A 97 14.97 1.15 -8.73
CA PHE A 97 15.17 1.98 -7.54
C PHE A 97 15.49 1.13 -6.30
N SER A 98 14.71 0.08 -6.07
CA SER A 98 14.93 -0.84 -4.92
C SER A 98 16.31 -1.47 -4.98
N LYS A 99 16.74 -1.94 -6.14
CA LYS A 99 18.07 -2.51 -6.35
C LYS A 99 19.19 -1.51 -6.02
N GLU A 100 19.08 -0.28 -6.52
CA GLU A 100 20.09 0.76 -6.27
C GLU A 100 20.24 1.06 -4.78
N ILE A 101 19.12 1.26 -4.06
CA ILE A 101 19.18 1.59 -2.64
C ILE A 101 19.59 0.39 -1.78
N LEU A 102 19.18 -0.84 -2.12
CA LEU A 102 19.63 -2.05 -1.44
C LEU A 102 21.14 -2.24 -1.56
N GLN A 103 21.71 -2.08 -2.76
CA GLN A 103 23.15 -2.16 -2.97
C GLN A 103 23.91 -1.09 -2.17
N LYS A 104 23.43 0.15 -2.14
CA LYS A 104 24.00 1.24 -1.32
C LYS A 104 23.99 0.94 0.18
N ASN A 105 23.02 0.12 0.64
CA ASN A 105 22.86 -0.29 2.03
C ASN A 105 23.49 -1.68 2.33
N GLY A 106 24.39 -2.16 1.46
CA GLY A 106 25.18 -3.36 1.70
C GLY A 106 24.49 -4.68 1.42
N PHE A 107 23.34 -4.68 0.76
CA PHE A 107 22.70 -5.92 0.29
C PHE A 107 23.38 -6.43 -0.99
N MET A 108 23.55 -7.74 -1.07
CA MET A 108 24.13 -8.43 -2.23
C MET A 108 23.06 -9.23 -2.98
N ASP A 109 23.22 -9.36 -4.28
CA ASP A 109 22.40 -10.32 -5.03
C ASP A 109 22.62 -11.74 -4.51
N LEU A 110 21.54 -12.44 -4.16
CA LEU A 110 21.60 -13.79 -3.64
C LEU A 110 22.37 -14.76 -4.57
N ARG A 111 22.32 -14.52 -5.87
CA ARG A 111 23.02 -15.35 -6.88
C ARG A 111 24.53 -15.24 -6.77
N GLU A 112 25.06 -14.10 -6.34
CA GLU A 112 26.48 -13.81 -6.23
C GLU A 112 27.09 -14.32 -4.90
N LYS A 113 26.24 -14.62 -3.90
CA LYS A 113 26.71 -15.05 -2.57
C LYS A 113 26.73 -16.58 -2.46
N PRO A 114 27.89 -17.22 -2.33
CA PRO A 114 27.98 -18.69 -2.36
C PRO A 114 27.40 -19.36 -1.10
N THR A 115 27.58 -18.75 0.07
CA THR A 115 27.09 -19.22 1.37
C THR A 115 26.49 -18.07 2.17
N LEU A 116 25.60 -18.38 3.10
CA LEU A 116 24.96 -17.40 3.97
C LEU A 116 25.29 -17.69 5.43
N MET A 117 25.30 -16.64 6.25
CA MET A 117 25.42 -16.68 7.69
C MET A 117 24.53 -15.63 8.36
N PRO A 118 24.24 -15.73 9.65
CA PRO A 118 23.48 -14.70 10.38
C PRO A 118 24.05 -13.29 10.17
N GLY A 119 23.19 -12.32 9.92
CA GLY A 119 23.51 -10.93 9.61
C GLY A 119 23.74 -10.64 8.14
N ASP A 120 23.79 -11.65 7.27
CA ASP A 120 23.88 -11.41 5.82
C ASP A 120 22.62 -10.73 5.28
N LYS A 121 22.84 -9.75 4.40
CA LYS A 121 21.80 -8.95 3.72
C LYS A 121 21.79 -9.32 2.24
N VAL A 122 20.69 -9.87 1.76
CA VAL A 122 20.59 -10.34 0.36
C VAL A 122 19.28 -9.91 -0.29
N TYR A 123 19.31 -9.78 -1.61
CA TYR A 123 18.12 -9.58 -2.42
C TYR A 123 18.11 -10.50 -3.65
N TYR A 124 16.95 -10.71 -4.23
CA TYR A 124 16.75 -11.42 -5.49
C TYR A 124 15.74 -10.69 -6.35
N ILE A 125 16.12 -10.35 -7.59
CA ILE A 125 15.22 -9.70 -8.57
C ILE A 125 14.69 -10.76 -9.53
N ASN A 126 13.37 -10.85 -9.60
CA ASN A 126 12.68 -11.72 -10.53
C ASN A 126 12.20 -10.93 -11.74
N ARG A 127 12.85 -11.14 -12.90
CA ARG A 127 12.48 -10.60 -14.22
C ARG A 127 12.28 -9.07 -14.27
N ALA A 128 12.99 -8.34 -13.41
CA ALA A 128 12.85 -6.89 -13.24
C ALA A 128 11.40 -6.43 -12.93
N LYS A 129 10.60 -7.25 -12.26
CA LYS A 129 9.20 -6.96 -11.92
C LYS A 129 8.82 -7.24 -10.48
N SER A 130 9.59 -8.07 -9.77
CA SER A 130 9.42 -8.28 -8.32
C SER A 130 10.76 -8.41 -7.62
N VAL A 131 10.81 -8.08 -6.33
CA VAL A 131 12.01 -8.12 -5.50
C VAL A 131 11.72 -8.89 -4.23
N TYR A 132 12.63 -9.80 -3.87
CA TYR A 132 12.65 -10.49 -2.58
C TYR A 132 13.91 -10.05 -1.84
N VAL A 133 13.77 -9.64 -0.60
CA VAL A 133 14.87 -9.13 0.24
C VAL A 133 14.91 -9.93 1.52
N ALA A 134 16.09 -10.27 2.03
CA ALA A 134 16.23 -10.91 3.32
C ALA A 134 17.42 -10.40 4.13
N VAL A 135 17.22 -10.30 5.44
CA VAL A 135 18.27 -10.17 6.45
C VAL A 135 18.29 -11.46 7.26
N ILE A 136 19.38 -12.20 7.20
CA ILE A 136 19.48 -13.54 7.80
C ILE A 136 19.54 -13.44 9.32
N GLY A 137 18.60 -14.09 10.00
CA GLY A 137 18.50 -14.11 11.45
C GLY A 137 19.52 -14.99 12.14
N THR A 138 19.61 -14.85 13.48
CA THR A 138 20.47 -15.69 14.31
C THR A 138 19.87 -17.07 14.60
N ASP A 139 18.55 -17.16 14.58
CA ASP A 139 17.84 -18.43 14.74
C ASP A 139 17.79 -19.20 13.42
N THR A 140 17.61 -20.51 13.50
CA THR A 140 17.44 -21.34 12.30
C THR A 140 16.12 -21.01 11.61
N LEU A 141 16.06 -21.13 10.29
CA LEU A 141 14.82 -20.87 9.54
C LEU A 141 13.66 -21.79 9.97
N GLU A 142 13.96 -22.92 10.62
CA GLU A 142 12.93 -23.84 11.17
C GLU A 142 12.04 -23.21 12.25
N THR A 143 12.47 -22.10 12.85
CA THR A 143 11.66 -21.31 13.80
C THR A 143 10.69 -20.34 13.11
N GLY A 144 10.73 -20.28 11.78
CA GLY A 144 9.90 -19.41 10.96
C GLY A 144 10.58 -18.11 10.55
N LEU A 145 9.99 -17.45 9.60
CA LEU A 145 10.38 -16.15 9.05
C LEU A 145 9.44 -15.07 9.57
N ASN A 146 9.94 -13.84 9.68
CA ASN A 146 9.09 -12.66 9.81
C ASN A 146 9.01 -11.98 8.43
N ILE A 147 7.84 -11.98 7.81
CA ILE A 147 7.64 -11.55 6.43
C ILE A 147 6.79 -10.28 6.39
N VAL A 148 7.18 -9.29 5.60
CA VAL A 148 6.30 -8.19 5.18
C VAL A 148 6.23 -8.23 3.66
N GLY A 149 5.01 -8.32 3.12
CA GLY A 149 4.79 -8.38 1.68
C GLY A 149 3.89 -7.25 1.23
N ALA A 150 4.30 -6.53 0.19
CA ALA A 150 3.59 -5.45 -0.48
C ALA A 150 3.65 -5.65 -1.99
N HIS A 151 2.84 -4.93 -2.78
CA HIS A 151 2.97 -4.94 -4.22
C HIS A 151 3.48 -3.62 -4.80
N ILE A 152 3.98 -3.64 -6.04
CA ILE A 152 4.58 -2.49 -6.71
C ILE A 152 3.95 -2.16 -8.06
N ASP A 153 3.06 -3.00 -8.55
CA ASP A 153 2.19 -2.67 -9.68
C ASP A 153 1.04 -1.76 -9.22
N SER A 154 0.40 -1.07 -10.13
CA SER A 154 -0.72 -0.16 -9.85
C SER A 154 -1.68 -0.13 -11.05
N PRO A 155 -2.96 0.20 -10.88
CA PRO A 155 -3.89 0.32 -11.99
C PRO A 155 -3.42 1.34 -13.03
N ARG A 156 -3.48 0.97 -14.31
CA ARG A 156 -2.95 1.75 -15.44
C ARG A 156 -3.57 1.37 -16.78
N LEU A 157 -3.02 1.90 -17.85
CA LEU A 157 -3.35 1.47 -19.21
C LEU A 157 -2.10 0.91 -19.88
N ASP A 158 -2.19 -0.33 -20.39
CA ASP A 158 -1.11 -0.96 -21.16
C ASP A 158 -1.38 -0.80 -22.67
N LEU A 159 -0.34 -0.69 -23.50
CA LEU A 159 -0.52 -0.74 -24.94
C LEU A 159 -0.90 -2.16 -25.39
N LYS A 160 -1.83 -2.23 -26.34
CA LYS A 160 -2.14 -3.50 -27.03
C LYS A 160 -0.95 -3.94 -27.90
N PRO A 161 -0.86 -5.24 -28.27
CA PRO A 161 0.26 -5.74 -29.06
C PRO A 161 0.43 -5.07 -30.45
N ASN A 162 -0.66 -4.60 -31.04
CA ASN A 162 -0.68 -3.84 -32.30
C ASN A 162 -1.39 -2.51 -32.05
N PRO A 163 -0.72 -1.53 -31.41
CA PRO A 163 -1.44 -0.39 -30.86
C PRO A 163 -1.65 0.75 -31.86
N LEU A 164 -0.74 0.95 -32.81
CA LEU A 164 -0.67 2.16 -33.61
C LEU A 164 -1.63 2.15 -34.81
N TYR A 165 -2.46 3.17 -34.92
CA TYR A 165 -3.33 3.39 -36.07
C TYR A 165 -3.50 4.90 -36.34
N GLU A 166 -3.96 5.20 -37.55
CA GLU A 166 -4.36 6.55 -37.97
C GLU A 166 -5.84 6.54 -38.37
N ASP A 167 -6.56 7.57 -37.98
CA ASP A 167 -7.92 7.84 -38.45
C ASP A 167 -8.11 9.35 -38.63
N THR A 168 -8.65 9.74 -39.77
CA THR A 168 -8.97 11.15 -40.16
C THR A 168 -7.84 12.16 -39.88
N GLY A 169 -6.55 11.72 -40.10
CA GLY A 169 -5.36 12.56 -39.90
C GLY A 169 -4.92 12.71 -38.45
N LEU A 170 -5.40 11.85 -37.56
CA LEU A 170 -4.94 11.75 -36.17
C LEU A 170 -4.34 10.34 -35.94
N ALA A 171 -3.20 10.29 -35.26
CA ALA A 171 -2.58 9.04 -34.85
C ALA A 171 -2.90 8.70 -33.40
N TYR A 172 -3.22 7.45 -33.17
CA TYR A 172 -3.60 6.92 -31.85
C TYR A 172 -2.84 5.64 -31.51
N LEU A 173 -2.74 5.37 -30.18
CA LEU A 173 -2.34 4.08 -29.64
C LEU A 173 -3.52 3.43 -28.92
N LYS A 174 -3.84 2.17 -29.30
CA LYS A 174 -4.84 1.34 -28.60
C LYS A 174 -4.31 0.85 -27.27
N THR A 175 -5.16 0.93 -26.26
CA THR A 175 -4.81 0.49 -24.90
C THR A 175 -5.72 -0.63 -24.40
N HIS A 176 -5.27 -1.29 -23.35
CA HIS A 176 -6.05 -2.15 -22.48
C HIS A 176 -5.84 -1.72 -21.04
N TYR A 177 -6.91 -1.49 -20.28
CA TYR A 177 -6.74 -1.12 -18.87
C TYR A 177 -6.29 -2.33 -18.03
N TYR A 178 -5.46 -2.05 -17.04
CA TYR A 178 -4.87 -2.98 -16.08
C TYR A 178 -5.41 -2.66 -14.69
N GLY A 179 -5.89 -3.70 -13.95
CA GLY A 179 -6.50 -3.53 -12.64
C GLY A 179 -7.91 -2.92 -12.66
N GLY A 180 -8.40 -2.57 -11.50
CA GLY A 180 -9.75 -2.06 -11.27
C GLY A 180 -9.87 -0.55 -11.37
N ILE A 181 -10.15 0.02 -12.54
CA ILE A 181 -10.28 1.48 -12.74
C ILE A 181 -11.72 1.95 -12.94
N LYS A 182 -11.98 3.20 -12.56
CA LYS A 182 -13.14 3.98 -13.06
C LYS A 182 -12.71 4.70 -14.32
N LYS A 183 -13.08 4.17 -15.51
CA LYS A 183 -12.58 4.61 -16.81
C LYS A 183 -12.73 6.11 -17.07
N TYR A 184 -13.79 6.74 -16.57
CA TYR A 184 -14.03 8.17 -16.75
C TYR A 184 -12.95 9.06 -16.09
N GLN A 185 -12.21 8.54 -15.09
CA GLN A 185 -11.13 9.29 -14.42
C GLN A 185 -9.86 9.37 -15.28
N TRP A 186 -9.76 8.56 -16.34
CA TRP A 186 -8.59 8.44 -17.19
C TRP A 186 -8.68 9.25 -18.49
N THR A 187 -9.85 9.81 -18.79
CA THR A 187 -10.01 10.73 -19.92
C THR A 187 -9.63 12.16 -19.52
N THR A 188 -9.16 12.96 -20.49
CA THR A 188 -8.84 14.40 -20.35
C THR A 188 -7.78 14.74 -19.29
N ILE A 189 -6.98 13.78 -18.86
CA ILE A 189 -5.84 14.01 -17.99
C ILE A 189 -4.52 13.87 -18.78
N PRO A 190 -3.43 14.55 -18.34
CA PRO A 190 -2.10 14.33 -18.91
C PRO A 190 -1.59 12.95 -18.53
N LEU A 191 -1.09 12.21 -19.52
CA LEU A 191 -0.51 10.88 -19.38
C LEU A 191 0.93 10.89 -19.85
N SER A 192 1.79 10.11 -19.21
CA SER A 192 3.15 9.78 -19.60
C SER A 192 3.24 8.30 -20.02
N MET A 193 4.25 7.98 -20.82
CA MET A 193 4.50 6.63 -21.33
C MET A 193 5.80 6.11 -20.77
N HIS A 194 5.75 4.95 -20.11
CA HIS A 194 6.89 4.28 -19.48
C HIS A 194 7.01 2.83 -19.96
N GLY A 195 8.17 2.25 -19.79
CA GLY A 195 8.37 0.82 -19.96
C GLY A 195 9.52 0.46 -20.87
N VAL A 196 9.39 -0.68 -21.55
CA VAL A 196 10.47 -1.25 -22.34
C VAL A 196 9.98 -1.83 -23.67
N ILE A 197 10.84 -1.75 -24.68
CA ILE A 197 10.71 -2.47 -25.94
C ILE A 197 11.92 -3.41 -26.06
N VAL A 198 11.68 -4.68 -26.33
CA VAL A 198 12.75 -5.67 -26.52
C VAL A 198 12.73 -6.14 -27.97
N LYS A 199 13.78 -5.81 -28.72
CA LYS A 199 13.92 -6.20 -30.11
C LYS A 199 14.23 -7.70 -30.24
N THR A 200 14.00 -8.25 -31.42
CA THR A 200 14.27 -9.67 -31.70
C THR A 200 15.74 -10.08 -31.54
N ASN A 201 16.69 -9.14 -31.60
CA ASN A 201 18.10 -9.37 -31.30
C ASN A 201 18.45 -9.35 -29.80
N GLY A 202 17.45 -9.14 -28.93
CA GLY A 202 17.62 -9.05 -27.48
C GLY A 202 17.97 -7.64 -26.95
N GLU A 203 18.10 -6.65 -27.83
CA GLU A 203 18.33 -5.26 -27.42
C GLU A 203 17.11 -4.71 -26.66
N LYS A 204 17.32 -4.23 -25.45
CA LYS A 204 16.32 -3.62 -24.58
C LYS A 204 16.39 -2.09 -24.69
N ILE A 205 15.29 -1.47 -25.02
CA ILE A 205 15.14 -0.01 -25.13
C ILE A 205 14.17 0.43 -24.04
N GLU A 206 14.63 1.33 -23.19
CA GLU A 206 13.80 1.95 -22.17
C GLU A 206 13.07 3.16 -22.73
N ILE A 207 11.79 3.27 -22.44
CA ILE A 207 10.92 4.38 -22.83
C ILE A 207 10.45 5.07 -21.57
N ASN A 208 10.70 6.39 -21.53
CA ASN A 208 10.12 7.28 -20.53
C ASN A 208 9.88 8.62 -21.25
N ILE A 209 8.62 8.98 -21.45
CA ILE A 209 8.19 10.17 -22.17
C ILE A 209 7.03 10.82 -21.40
N GLY A 210 7.17 12.11 -21.07
CA GLY A 210 6.14 12.90 -20.42
C GLY A 210 6.37 13.18 -18.94
N GLU A 211 7.53 12.79 -18.39
CA GLU A 211 7.93 13.11 -17.03
C GLU A 211 8.76 14.38 -16.92
N ASP A 212 9.54 14.68 -17.92
CA ASP A 212 10.28 15.93 -18.01
C ASP A 212 9.36 17.04 -18.53
N GLU A 213 9.48 18.27 -18.03
CA GLU A 213 8.68 19.41 -18.50
C GLU A 213 8.91 19.74 -19.99
N ALA A 214 10.04 19.34 -20.56
CA ALA A 214 10.36 19.50 -21.97
C ALA A 214 9.76 18.40 -22.86
N ASP A 215 9.28 17.28 -22.28
CA ASP A 215 8.69 16.18 -23.03
C ASP A 215 7.25 16.49 -23.47
N PRO A 216 6.82 15.94 -24.60
CA PRO A 216 5.40 15.92 -24.92
C PRO A 216 4.66 15.00 -23.95
N ILE A 217 3.45 15.38 -23.58
CA ILE A 217 2.49 14.56 -22.85
C ILE A 217 1.44 14.00 -23.81
N PHE A 218 0.68 13.02 -23.32
CA PHE A 218 -0.41 12.39 -24.04
C PHE A 218 -1.75 12.58 -23.31
N THR A 219 -2.86 12.29 -23.98
CA THR A 219 -4.17 12.31 -23.36
C THR A 219 -5.16 11.42 -24.12
N ILE A 220 -6.23 11.03 -23.46
CA ILE A 220 -7.40 10.41 -24.04
C ILE A 220 -8.49 11.47 -24.09
N THR A 221 -9.02 11.73 -25.26
CA THR A 221 -10.07 12.74 -25.47
C THR A 221 -11.43 12.25 -24.96
N ASP A 222 -12.32 13.20 -24.62
CA ASP A 222 -13.71 12.92 -24.27
C ASP A 222 -14.64 13.89 -25.01
N LEU A 223 -15.93 13.59 -25.03
CA LEU A 223 -16.94 14.43 -25.67
C LEU A 223 -17.17 15.74 -24.89
N LEU A 224 -17.39 16.82 -25.64
CA LEU A 224 -17.92 18.05 -25.05
C LEU A 224 -19.36 17.84 -24.55
N PRO A 225 -19.80 18.53 -23.48
CA PRO A 225 -21.13 18.32 -22.89
C PRO A 225 -22.29 18.42 -23.88
N HIS A 226 -22.20 19.30 -24.89
CA HIS A 226 -23.24 19.50 -25.86
C HIS A 226 -23.47 18.34 -26.85
N LEU A 227 -22.49 17.43 -26.97
CA LEU A 227 -22.60 16.23 -27.80
C LEU A 227 -22.66 14.94 -26.96
N ALA A 228 -22.60 15.03 -25.63
CA ALA A 228 -22.48 13.89 -24.72
C ALA A 228 -23.82 13.38 -24.18
N GLN A 229 -24.98 13.78 -24.73
CA GLN A 229 -26.29 13.44 -24.19
C GLN A 229 -26.47 11.91 -24.03
N ASP A 230 -26.14 11.13 -25.04
CA ASP A 230 -26.29 9.68 -25.02
C ASP A 230 -25.26 9.04 -24.03
N GLN A 231 -24.04 9.58 -24.00
CA GLN A 231 -23.00 9.13 -23.06
C GLN A 231 -23.44 9.38 -21.60
N MET A 232 -23.97 10.57 -21.30
CA MET A 232 -24.42 10.95 -19.95
C MET A 232 -25.62 10.14 -19.46
N ASN A 233 -26.41 9.56 -20.35
CA ASN A 233 -27.56 8.71 -20.02
C ASN A 233 -27.14 7.24 -19.77
N LYS A 234 -25.90 6.86 -20.07
CA LYS A 234 -25.38 5.53 -19.77
C LYS A 234 -25.09 5.37 -18.27
N LYS A 235 -25.08 4.13 -17.77
CA LYS A 235 -24.54 3.85 -16.44
C LYS A 235 -23.08 4.30 -16.39
N LEU A 236 -22.61 4.83 -15.26
CA LEU A 236 -21.23 5.33 -15.10
C LEU A 236 -20.17 4.32 -15.55
N SER A 237 -20.37 3.03 -15.29
CA SER A 237 -19.47 1.95 -15.72
C SER A 237 -19.42 1.73 -17.25
N ARG A 238 -20.38 2.33 -18.00
CA ARG A 238 -20.51 2.25 -19.45
C ARG A 238 -20.43 3.62 -20.11
N GLY A 239 -20.23 4.69 -19.36
CA GLY A 239 -20.07 6.06 -19.89
C GLY A 239 -18.87 6.18 -20.82
N ILE A 240 -17.79 5.49 -20.48
CA ILE A 240 -16.61 5.30 -21.34
C ILE A 240 -16.45 3.79 -21.57
N ASP A 241 -16.39 3.36 -22.81
CA ASP A 241 -16.09 1.98 -23.15
C ASP A 241 -14.57 1.73 -23.11
N GLY A 242 -14.14 0.52 -22.75
CA GLY A 242 -12.72 0.19 -22.63
C GLY A 242 -11.96 0.31 -23.98
N GLU A 243 -12.63 0.04 -25.08
CA GLU A 243 -12.06 0.17 -26.43
C GLU A 243 -11.89 1.65 -26.86
N ASP A 244 -12.53 2.59 -26.17
CA ASP A 244 -12.41 4.02 -26.47
C ASP A 244 -11.27 4.70 -25.70
N LEU A 245 -10.61 3.98 -24.79
CA LEU A 245 -9.42 4.47 -24.07
C LEU A 245 -8.18 4.48 -24.95
N ASN A 246 -8.25 5.20 -26.08
CA ASN A 246 -7.15 5.29 -27.04
C ASN A 246 -6.37 6.60 -26.88
N LEU A 247 -5.06 6.49 -26.83
CA LEU A 247 -4.14 7.59 -26.58
C LEU A 247 -3.90 8.40 -27.86
N LEU A 248 -4.23 9.68 -27.85
CA LEU A 248 -3.90 10.59 -28.95
C LEU A 248 -2.40 10.94 -28.90
N ILE A 249 -1.67 10.72 -30.03
CA ILE A 249 -0.22 10.85 -30.09
C ILE A 249 0.32 11.75 -31.19
N GLY A 250 -0.50 12.19 -32.15
CA GLY A 250 -0.02 13.10 -33.19
C GLY A 250 -1.00 13.40 -34.29
N SER A 251 -0.66 14.44 -35.09
CA SER A 251 -1.51 14.93 -36.19
C SER A 251 -0.71 15.49 -37.38
N ILE A 252 0.64 15.47 -37.32
CA ILE A 252 1.46 16.00 -38.41
C ILE A 252 1.75 14.88 -39.44
N PRO A 253 1.34 15.03 -40.70
CA PRO A 253 1.61 14.03 -41.73
C PRO A 253 3.09 14.05 -42.15
N TYR A 254 3.63 12.90 -42.50
CA TYR A 254 4.91 12.80 -43.17
C TYR A 254 4.85 13.52 -44.53
N ASN A 255 5.86 14.33 -44.84
CA ASN A 255 5.92 15.11 -46.07
C ASN A 255 6.18 14.18 -47.30
N THR A 256 5.13 13.89 -48.01
CA THR A 256 5.17 13.03 -49.24
C THR A 256 3.96 13.32 -50.12
N ASP A 257 4.15 13.20 -51.44
CA ASP A 257 3.06 13.33 -52.42
C ASP A 257 2.22 12.01 -52.55
N LYS A 258 2.64 10.93 -51.88
CA LYS A 258 1.91 9.65 -51.90
C LYS A 258 0.73 9.65 -50.95
N ASP A 259 -0.34 8.96 -51.31
CA ASP A 259 -1.48 8.71 -50.44
C ASP A 259 -1.19 7.62 -49.42
N GLY A 260 -1.91 7.60 -48.30
CA GLY A 260 -1.82 6.61 -47.24
C GLY A 260 -1.81 7.19 -45.83
N GLU A 261 -1.45 6.40 -44.83
CA GLU A 261 -1.39 6.75 -43.41
C GLU A 261 -0.15 7.60 -43.11
N LYS A 262 -0.21 8.88 -43.49
CA LYS A 262 0.95 9.79 -43.42
C LYS A 262 1.29 10.21 -41.99
N VAL A 263 0.29 10.37 -41.13
CA VAL A 263 0.53 10.73 -39.72
C VAL A 263 1.12 9.54 -38.99
N LYS A 264 0.60 8.33 -39.16
CA LYS A 264 1.18 7.10 -38.64
C LYS A 264 2.63 6.92 -39.09
N LEU A 265 2.90 7.16 -40.38
CA LEU A 265 4.26 7.09 -40.93
C LEU A 265 5.19 8.11 -40.24
N ASN A 266 4.72 9.33 -40.00
CA ASN A 266 5.54 10.34 -39.32
C ASN A 266 5.83 9.96 -37.86
N ILE A 267 4.86 9.42 -37.12
CA ILE A 267 5.06 8.91 -35.76
C ILE A 267 6.10 7.78 -35.75
N LEU A 268 5.97 6.82 -36.67
CA LEU A 268 6.95 5.71 -36.79
C LEU A 268 8.35 6.25 -37.13
N ASN A 269 8.44 7.26 -38.01
CA ASN A 269 9.71 7.89 -38.36
C ASN A 269 10.36 8.58 -37.13
N ILE A 270 9.57 9.29 -36.30
CA ILE A 270 10.06 9.90 -35.06
C ILE A 270 10.58 8.83 -34.09
N LEU A 271 9.80 7.77 -33.88
CA LEU A 271 10.18 6.67 -32.99
C LEU A 271 11.42 5.91 -33.52
N ASN A 272 11.50 5.72 -34.82
CA ASN A 272 12.67 5.09 -35.44
C ASN A 272 13.94 5.97 -35.31
N GLN A 273 13.83 7.27 -35.56
CA GLN A 273 14.97 8.20 -35.40
C GLN A 273 15.46 8.29 -33.95
N LYS A 274 14.54 8.30 -32.99
CA LYS A 274 14.89 8.46 -31.56
C LYS A 274 15.35 7.16 -30.92
N TYR A 275 14.69 6.04 -31.25
CA TYR A 275 14.85 4.76 -30.54
C TYR A 275 15.27 3.59 -31.45
N GLY A 276 15.34 3.79 -32.77
CA GLY A 276 15.70 2.75 -33.73
C GLY A 276 14.67 1.61 -33.80
N ILE A 277 13.40 1.85 -33.46
CA ILE A 277 12.32 0.85 -33.46
C ILE A 277 11.46 0.95 -34.72
N THR A 278 10.82 -0.16 -35.07
CA THR A 278 9.81 -0.27 -36.11
C THR A 278 8.46 -0.60 -35.51
N GLU A 279 7.39 -0.56 -36.31
CA GLU A 279 6.05 -0.92 -35.83
C GLU A 279 6.02 -2.36 -35.27
N GLN A 280 6.77 -3.28 -35.87
CA GLN A 280 6.82 -4.67 -35.43
C GLN A 280 7.44 -4.84 -34.04
N ASP A 281 8.35 -3.97 -33.63
CA ASP A 281 8.98 -4.01 -32.30
C ASP A 281 7.99 -3.71 -31.17
N LEU A 282 6.88 -3.02 -31.48
CA LEU A 282 5.80 -2.77 -30.51
C LEU A 282 5.11 -4.06 -30.05
N ALA A 283 5.16 -5.14 -30.83
CA ALA A 283 4.59 -6.44 -30.44
C ALA A 283 5.32 -7.10 -29.25
N SER A 284 6.57 -6.72 -29.00
CA SER A 284 7.39 -7.18 -27.87
C SER A 284 7.72 -6.04 -26.90
N SER A 285 6.78 -5.14 -26.70
CA SER A 285 6.85 -4.05 -25.73
C SER A 285 6.03 -4.34 -24.49
N GLU A 286 6.46 -3.77 -23.38
CA GLU A 286 5.67 -3.55 -22.17
C GLU A 286 5.67 -2.03 -21.96
N LEU A 287 4.68 -1.35 -22.53
CA LEU A 287 4.54 0.11 -22.47
C LEU A 287 3.26 0.47 -21.73
N GLU A 288 3.45 1.20 -20.67
CA GLU A 288 2.46 1.57 -19.67
C GLU A 288 2.18 3.08 -19.75
N LEU A 289 0.90 3.44 -19.70
CA LEU A 289 0.44 4.81 -19.65
C LEU A 289 -0.03 5.11 -18.25
N VAL A 290 0.60 6.08 -17.63
CA VAL A 290 0.37 6.48 -16.25
C VAL A 290 0.12 7.99 -16.17
N PRO A 291 -0.56 8.49 -15.12
CA PRO A 291 -0.74 9.93 -14.95
C PRO A 291 0.59 10.69 -14.88
N ALA A 292 0.73 11.73 -15.71
CA ALA A 292 1.91 12.62 -15.72
C ALA A 292 1.95 13.56 -14.51
N PHE A 293 1.01 13.45 -13.57
CA PHE A 293 0.99 14.22 -12.34
C PHE A 293 2.20 13.92 -11.48
N LYS A 294 2.73 14.95 -10.83
CA LYS A 294 3.76 14.77 -9.81
C LYS A 294 3.12 14.47 -8.46
N ALA A 295 3.74 13.58 -7.69
CA ALA A 295 3.44 13.41 -6.27
C ALA A 295 3.73 14.71 -5.53
N ARG A 296 2.83 15.15 -4.67
CA ARG A 296 2.92 16.44 -3.96
C ARG A 296 2.33 16.35 -2.55
N THR A 297 2.84 17.19 -1.68
CA THR A 297 2.18 17.46 -0.41
C THR A 297 0.79 18.05 -0.65
N LEU A 298 -0.21 17.54 0.06
CA LEU A 298 -1.62 17.95 -0.03
C LEU A 298 -2.10 18.57 1.29
N GLY A 299 -2.99 19.54 1.17
CA GLY A 299 -3.61 20.26 2.28
C GLY A 299 -2.84 21.53 2.66
N LEU A 300 -3.54 22.47 3.29
CA LEU A 300 -2.95 23.74 3.72
C LEU A 300 -1.91 23.57 4.84
N ASP A 301 -2.07 22.53 5.65
CA ASP A 301 -1.19 22.13 6.74
C ASP A 301 -0.05 21.18 6.29
N GLY A 302 -0.09 20.72 5.04
CA GLY A 302 0.92 19.83 4.48
C GLY A 302 0.96 18.42 5.07
N SER A 303 -0.11 17.98 5.74
CA SER A 303 -0.17 16.71 6.48
C SER A 303 -0.36 15.47 5.62
N MET A 304 -0.72 15.63 4.34
CA MET A 304 -1.05 14.55 3.43
C MET A 304 -0.18 14.56 2.18
N ILE A 305 -0.20 13.45 1.45
CA ILE A 305 0.43 13.30 0.13
C ILE A 305 -0.62 12.88 -0.88
N ALA A 306 -0.61 13.54 -2.05
CA ALA A 306 -1.41 13.15 -3.18
C ALA A 306 -0.51 12.71 -4.34
N ALA A 307 -0.78 11.51 -4.88
CA ALA A 307 0.01 10.91 -5.95
C ALA A 307 -0.74 9.79 -6.66
N TYR A 308 -0.24 9.40 -7.83
CA TYR A 308 -0.60 8.16 -8.51
C TYR A 308 0.18 6.98 -7.93
N GLY A 309 -0.49 5.85 -7.80
CA GLY A 309 0.12 4.56 -7.48
C GLY A 309 0.61 4.45 -6.04
N GLN A 310 -0.04 5.15 -5.09
CA GLN A 310 0.20 4.93 -3.66
C GLN A 310 -0.28 3.55 -3.23
N ASP A 311 -1.28 3.02 -3.88
CA ASP A 311 -1.68 1.63 -3.89
C ASP A 311 -0.73 0.82 -4.82
N ASP A 312 0.16 -0.05 -4.34
CA ASP A 312 0.55 -0.21 -2.93
C ASP A 312 2.03 0.21 -2.71
N LYS A 313 2.51 1.13 -3.56
CA LYS A 313 3.90 1.62 -3.44
C LYS A 313 4.18 2.30 -2.10
N VAL A 314 3.15 2.72 -1.35
CA VAL A 314 3.34 3.28 -0.03
C VAL A 314 3.79 2.23 0.99
N CYS A 315 3.19 1.04 0.96
CA CYS A 315 3.60 -0.06 1.82
C CYS A 315 4.91 -0.69 1.33
N ALA A 316 5.11 -0.77 0.01
CA ALA A 316 6.37 -1.22 -0.58
C ALA A 316 7.56 -0.33 -0.17
N TYR A 317 7.43 0.99 -0.26
CA TYR A 317 8.45 1.96 0.14
C TYR A 317 8.77 1.86 1.63
N THR A 318 7.75 1.85 2.47
CA THR A 318 7.92 1.83 3.94
C THR A 318 8.52 0.53 4.44
N SER A 319 8.15 -0.61 3.87
CA SER A 319 8.74 -1.91 4.19
C SER A 319 10.19 -2.02 3.71
N LEU A 320 10.49 -1.55 2.50
CA LEU A 320 11.84 -1.53 1.95
C LEU A 320 12.79 -0.69 2.81
N HIS A 321 12.36 0.50 3.25
CA HIS A 321 13.16 1.34 4.14
C HIS A 321 13.35 0.70 5.52
N ALA A 322 12.32 0.07 6.06
CA ALA A 322 12.40 -0.58 7.36
C ALA A 322 13.39 -1.77 7.37
N ILE A 323 13.39 -2.63 6.33
CA ILE A 323 14.30 -3.78 6.27
C ILE A 323 15.76 -3.36 6.07
N MET A 324 16.02 -2.24 5.39
CA MET A 324 17.39 -1.75 5.18
C MET A 324 18.07 -1.34 6.47
N GLU A 325 17.31 -0.86 7.46
CA GLU A 325 17.85 -0.41 8.76
C GLU A 325 18.08 -1.55 9.77
N LEU A 326 17.67 -2.78 9.45
CA LEU A 326 17.90 -3.91 10.33
C LEU A 326 19.39 -4.29 10.37
N GLU A 327 19.94 -4.44 11.58
CA GLU A 327 21.33 -4.90 11.77
C GLU A 327 21.37 -6.34 12.30
N HIS A 328 20.60 -6.60 13.33
CA HIS A 328 20.52 -7.89 14.00
C HIS A 328 19.08 -8.30 14.22
N VAL A 329 18.68 -9.41 13.64
CA VAL A 329 17.34 -9.97 13.81
C VAL A 329 17.45 -11.40 14.33
N LYS A 330 16.47 -11.80 15.11
CA LYS A 330 16.39 -13.15 15.66
C LYS A 330 15.90 -14.13 14.61
N ASN A 331 14.69 -13.92 14.11
CA ASN A 331 14.15 -14.65 12.96
C ASN A 331 14.59 -13.95 11.66
N THR A 332 14.83 -14.71 10.61
CA THR A 332 15.15 -14.12 9.30
C THR A 332 14.02 -13.19 8.87
N ALA A 333 14.36 -11.92 8.64
CA ALA A 333 13.46 -10.91 8.13
C ALA A 333 13.36 -11.00 6.61
N VAL A 334 12.16 -10.97 6.08
CA VAL A 334 11.91 -11.03 4.62
C VAL A 334 10.97 -9.91 4.21
N CYS A 335 11.36 -9.16 3.16
CA CYS A 335 10.50 -8.19 2.49
C CYS A 335 10.21 -8.68 1.07
N ILE A 336 8.94 -8.63 0.67
CA ILE A 336 8.46 -9.01 -0.65
C ILE A 336 7.88 -7.77 -1.31
N LEU A 337 8.37 -7.46 -2.51
CA LEU A 337 7.79 -6.45 -3.40
C LEU A 337 7.25 -7.19 -4.63
N ALA A 338 5.97 -7.48 -4.61
CA ALA A 338 5.29 -8.33 -5.59
C ALA A 338 4.82 -7.54 -6.82
N ASP A 339 4.64 -8.23 -7.93
CA ASP A 339 4.02 -7.74 -9.16
C ASP A 339 2.65 -8.42 -9.35
N LYS A 340 1.78 -7.80 -10.13
CA LYS A 340 0.50 -8.36 -10.59
C LYS A 340 -0.56 -8.58 -9.50
N GLU A 341 -0.45 -7.93 -8.36
CA GLU A 341 -1.49 -8.00 -7.35
C GLU A 341 -2.83 -7.52 -7.94
N GLU A 342 -2.82 -6.40 -8.63
CA GLU A 342 -3.97 -5.72 -9.22
C GLU A 342 -4.74 -6.54 -10.26
N ILE A 343 -4.15 -7.62 -10.76
CA ILE A 343 -4.76 -8.54 -11.73
C ILE A 343 -4.83 -9.98 -11.20
N GLY A 344 -4.71 -10.17 -9.88
CA GLY A 344 -4.93 -11.45 -9.19
C GLY A 344 -3.67 -12.27 -8.93
N SER A 345 -2.49 -11.67 -8.87
CA SER A 345 -1.20 -12.30 -8.49
C SER A 345 -0.75 -13.48 -9.36
N ILE A 346 -1.36 -13.70 -10.52
CA ILE A 346 -1.12 -14.84 -11.41
C ILE A 346 0.09 -14.59 -12.33
N GLY A 347 0.80 -15.64 -12.68
CA GLY A 347 1.94 -15.60 -13.59
C GLY A 347 3.28 -15.60 -12.87
N ASN A 348 4.37 -15.60 -13.66
CA ASN A 348 5.73 -15.88 -13.17
C ASN A 348 6.40 -14.75 -12.40
N THR A 349 5.76 -13.61 -12.26
CA THR A 349 6.20 -12.47 -11.43
C THR A 349 5.22 -12.15 -10.31
N GLY A 350 3.97 -12.67 -10.38
CA GLY A 350 2.98 -12.56 -9.32
C GLY A 350 3.27 -13.48 -8.12
N MET A 351 2.63 -13.22 -7.01
CA MET A 351 2.85 -13.95 -5.74
C MET A 351 2.41 -15.41 -5.76
N GLU A 352 1.47 -15.80 -6.65
CA GLU A 352 1.07 -17.21 -6.83
C GLU A 352 2.14 -18.07 -7.51
N SER A 353 3.19 -17.45 -8.07
CA SER A 353 4.31 -18.21 -8.64
C SER A 353 5.13 -18.91 -7.57
N HIS A 354 5.87 -19.95 -7.96
CA HIS A 354 6.83 -20.62 -7.06
C HIS A 354 8.12 -19.81 -6.80
N MET A 355 8.17 -18.54 -7.19
CA MET A 355 9.41 -17.76 -7.06
C MET A 355 9.76 -17.43 -5.60
N PHE A 356 8.77 -17.23 -4.74
CA PHE A 356 9.02 -17.07 -3.31
C PHE A 356 9.54 -18.38 -2.68
N ASP A 357 8.95 -19.51 -3.03
CA ASP A 357 9.41 -20.85 -2.58
C ASP A 357 10.85 -21.10 -3.02
N PHE A 358 11.17 -20.75 -4.28
CA PHE A 358 12.51 -20.82 -4.82
C PHE A 358 13.50 -19.95 -4.02
N PHE A 359 13.13 -18.68 -3.76
CA PHE A 359 13.97 -17.76 -3.00
C PHE A 359 14.33 -18.29 -1.60
N ILE A 360 13.33 -18.79 -0.84
CA ILE A 360 13.57 -19.36 0.49
C ILE A 360 14.37 -20.67 0.40
N SER A 361 14.11 -21.50 -0.60
CA SER A 361 14.89 -22.73 -0.84
C SER A 361 16.36 -22.44 -1.13
N GLU A 362 16.67 -21.40 -1.89
CA GLU A 362 18.03 -20.96 -2.17
C GLU A 362 18.73 -20.44 -0.91
N ILE A 363 18.02 -19.71 -0.04
CA ILE A 363 18.54 -19.29 1.25
C ILE A 363 18.90 -20.53 2.10
N LEU A 364 17.99 -21.50 2.20
CA LEU A 364 18.23 -22.75 2.93
C LEU A 364 19.45 -23.51 2.39
N ASN A 365 19.57 -23.66 1.06
CA ASN A 365 20.71 -24.29 0.41
C ASN A 365 22.04 -23.61 0.77
N LYS A 366 22.07 -22.27 0.71
CA LYS A 366 23.28 -21.47 1.01
C LYS A 366 23.63 -21.40 2.50
N LEU A 367 22.66 -21.67 3.37
CA LEU A 367 22.88 -21.90 4.82
C LEU A 367 23.36 -23.35 5.11
N GLY A 368 23.44 -24.21 4.10
CA GLY A 368 23.85 -25.61 4.26
C GLY A 368 22.78 -26.50 4.90
N VAL A 369 21.51 -26.09 4.89
CA VAL A 369 20.41 -26.85 5.50
C VAL A 369 19.57 -27.48 4.39
N ASN A 370 19.62 -28.82 4.29
CA ASN A 370 18.85 -29.57 3.31
C ASN A 370 18.21 -30.80 3.97
N ARG A 371 16.90 -30.77 4.16
CA ARG A 371 16.09 -31.84 4.74
C ARG A 371 14.75 -31.94 4.01
N PRO A 372 14.15 -33.15 3.89
CA PRO A 372 12.80 -33.29 3.37
C PRO A 372 11.79 -32.45 4.16
N ASN A 373 10.81 -31.87 3.47
CA ASN A 373 9.71 -31.05 4.03
C ASN A 373 10.17 -29.83 4.83
N LEU A 374 11.42 -29.36 4.63
CA LEU A 374 11.96 -28.25 5.40
C LEU A 374 11.24 -26.94 5.06
N LEU A 375 10.94 -26.69 3.79
CA LEU A 375 10.25 -25.48 3.33
C LEU A 375 8.84 -25.38 3.95
N ASP A 376 8.08 -26.48 3.94
CA ASP A 376 6.75 -26.53 4.56
C ASP A 376 6.82 -26.23 6.07
N LYS A 377 7.84 -26.78 6.74
CA LYS A 377 8.07 -26.51 8.15
C LYS A 377 8.38 -25.03 8.40
N VAL A 378 9.24 -24.42 7.58
CA VAL A 378 9.56 -22.98 7.68
C VAL A 378 8.27 -22.18 7.57
N PHE A 379 7.45 -22.44 6.57
CA PHE A 379 6.19 -21.70 6.37
C PHE A 379 5.21 -21.86 7.54
N CYS A 380 5.03 -23.07 8.06
CA CYS A 380 4.13 -23.33 9.19
C CYS A 380 4.48 -22.57 10.48
N PHE A 381 5.74 -22.15 10.65
CA PHE A 381 6.17 -21.36 11.80
C PHE A 381 6.42 -19.87 11.47
N SER A 382 6.19 -19.48 10.23
CA SER A 382 6.39 -18.11 9.78
C SER A 382 5.20 -17.21 10.10
N LYS A 383 5.50 -15.91 10.20
CA LYS A 383 4.53 -14.84 10.41
C LYS A 383 4.62 -13.82 9.29
N MET A 384 3.49 -13.28 8.87
CA MET A 384 3.44 -12.27 7.81
C MET A 384 2.51 -11.12 8.17
N LEU A 385 2.99 -9.91 7.91
CA LEU A 385 2.15 -8.75 7.65
C LEU A 385 1.95 -8.67 6.13
N SER A 386 0.74 -8.97 5.66
CA SER A 386 0.33 -8.71 4.28
C SER A 386 0.05 -7.22 4.19
N SER A 387 1.04 -6.51 3.68
CA SER A 387 1.00 -5.06 3.64
C SER A 387 0.36 -4.63 2.33
N ASP A 388 -0.81 -4.04 2.46
CA ASP A 388 -1.61 -3.51 1.36
C ASP A 388 -2.47 -2.38 1.91
N VAL A 389 -2.74 -1.36 1.12
CA VAL A 389 -3.49 -0.19 1.56
C VAL A 389 -4.91 -0.55 2.00
N ASP A 390 -5.43 0.16 2.99
CA ASP A 390 -6.81 0.02 3.47
C ASP A 390 -7.69 1.15 2.92
N ALA A 391 -8.98 0.88 2.69
CA ALA A 391 -9.92 1.91 2.26
C ALA A 391 -10.18 2.92 3.40
N GLY A 392 -9.57 4.08 3.31
CA GLY A 392 -9.78 5.18 4.23
C GLY A 392 -11.23 5.67 4.26
N PHE A 393 -11.75 5.97 5.45
CA PHE A 393 -13.08 6.54 5.58
C PHE A 393 -13.15 7.94 4.97
N ASP A 394 -13.95 8.07 3.90
CA ASP A 394 -14.26 9.37 3.29
C ASP A 394 -15.64 9.85 3.73
N PRO A 395 -15.73 11.00 4.45
CA PRO A 395 -17.01 11.56 4.88
C PRO A 395 -17.98 11.89 3.74
N LEU A 396 -17.46 12.17 2.53
CA LEU A 396 -18.28 12.44 1.35
C LEU A 396 -18.99 11.19 0.83
N TYR A 397 -18.45 10.00 1.14
CA TYR A 397 -18.97 8.70 0.72
C TYR A 397 -19.27 7.78 1.90
N ALA A 398 -19.66 8.33 3.04
CA ALA A 398 -19.86 7.61 4.30
C ALA A 398 -20.83 6.40 4.21
N SER A 399 -21.70 6.35 3.21
CA SER A 399 -22.69 5.28 3.05
C SER A 399 -22.10 3.90 2.70
N VAL A 400 -20.87 3.85 2.17
CA VAL A 400 -20.20 2.61 1.75
C VAL A 400 -19.34 1.98 2.85
N SER A 401 -19.16 2.66 3.99
CA SER A 401 -18.30 2.21 5.09
C SER A 401 -19.09 1.99 6.39
N ASP A 402 -18.62 1.09 7.25
CA ASP A 402 -19.00 1.00 8.64
C ASP A 402 -18.10 1.94 9.48
N ARG A 403 -18.67 3.00 10.05
CA ARG A 403 -17.91 3.99 10.82
C ARG A 403 -17.19 3.42 12.04
N HIS A 404 -17.67 2.35 12.63
CA HIS A 404 -17.02 1.72 13.79
C HIS A 404 -15.80 0.90 13.40
N ASN A 405 -15.79 0.35 12.18
CA ASN A 405 -14.80 -0.58 11.70
C ASN A 405 -13.99 -0.05 10.49
N ALA A 406 -14.13 1.22 10.11
CA ALA A 406 -13.34 1.82 9.02
C ALA A 406 -11.97 2.30 9.49
N GLY A 407 -11.00 2.32 8.57
CA GLY A 407 -9.71 3.00 8.71
C GLY A 407 -9.86 4.50 8.55
N TYR A 408 -9.13 5.29 9.32
CA TYR A 408 -9.15 6.76 9.28
C TYR A 408 -7.74 7.31 9.06
N LEU A 409 -7.61 8.31 8.18
CA LEU A 409 -6.33 8.99 7.98
C LEU A 409 -5.86 9.69 9.27
N GLY A 410 -4.55 9.67 9.51
CA GLY A 410 -3.94 10.29 10.67
C GLY A 410 -4.15 9.53 11.98
N LYS A 411 -4.54 8.26 11.92
CA LYS A 411 -4.73 7.37 13.09
C LYS A 411 -3.71 6.24 13.17
N GLY A 412 -2.72 6.24 12.31
CA GLY A 412 -1.73 5.19 12.19
C GLY A 412 -2.15 4.05 11.28
N ILE A 413 -1.31 3.02 11.22
CA ILE A 413 -1.52 1.86 10.37
C ILE A 413 -2.80 1.10 10.73
N SER A 414 -3.47 0.51 9.73
CA SER A 414 -4.69 -0.29 9.87
C SER A 414 -4.35 -1.78 9.93
N LEU A 415 -4.88 -2.49 10.91
CA LEU A 415 -4.87 -3.94 10.99
C LEU A 415 -6.23 -4.47 10.55
N ASN A 416 -6.27 -5.25 9.48
CA ASN A 416 -7.48 -5.85 8.95
C ASN A 416 -7.45 -7.35 9.18
N LYS A 417 -8.28 -7.83 10.12
CA LYS A 417 -8.35 -9.25 10.46
C LYS A 417 -8.79 -10.10 9.27
N TYR A 418 -9.59 -9.52 8.38
CA TYR A 418 -10.08 -10.11 7.13
C TYR A 418 -10.47 -8.99 6.15
N THR A 419 -10.37 -9.27 4.87
CA THR A 419 -10.63 -8.30 3.78
C THR A 419 -11.66 -8.79 2.76
N GLY A 420 -12.11 -10.04 2.81
CA GLY A 420 -13.01 -10.65 1.83
C GLY A 420 -14.37 -9.97 1.71
N ALA A 421 -15.02 -10.14 0.55
CA ALA A 421 -16.40 -9.75 0.30
C ALA A 421 -17.37 -10.88 0.75
N ARG A 422 -18.65 -10.56 0.95
CA ARG A 422 -19.76 -11.52 1.16
C ARG A 422 -19.39 -12.71 2.08
N GLY A 423 -19.63 -12.60 3.37
CA GLY A 423 -19.40 -13.68 4.32
C GLY A 423 -17.91 -14.07 4.42
N LYS A 424 -17.01 -13.11 4.28
CA LYS A 424 -15.54 -13.26 4.32
C LYS A 424 -14.97 -14.16 3.20
N SER A 425 -15.63 -14.22 2.06
CA SER A 425 -15.16 -15.02 0.93
C SER A 425 -13.80 -14.54 0.43
N GLY A 426 -12.82 -15.46 0.34
CA GLY A 426 -11.46 -15.17 -0.10
C GLY A 426 -10.55 -14.52 0.95
N ALA A 427 -11.03 -14.31 2.19
CA ALA A 427 -10.23 -13.80 3.29
C ALA A 427 -9.48 -14.91 4.03
N SER A 428 -8.27 -14.62 4.51
CA SER A 428 -7.50 -15.53 5.38
C SER A 428 -8.01 -15.56 6.83
N ASP A 429 -8.79 -14.55 7.28
CA ASP A 429 -9.37 -14.40 8.63
C ASP A 429 -8.36 -14.72 9.75
N ALA A 430 -7.45 -13.80 10.01
CA ALA A 430 -6.33 -13.98 10.91
C ALA A 430 -6.70 -14.53 12.28
N ASN A 431 -5.90 -15.46 12.81
CA ASN A 431 -6.09 -16.08 14.12
C ASN A 431 -6.02 -15.07 15.25
N ALA A 432 -6.86 -15.18 16.26
CA ALA A 432 -6.93 -14.25 17.38
C ALA A 432 -5.60 -14.14 18.14
N GLU A 433 -4.88 -15.23 18.30
CA GLU A 433 -3.58 -15.31 18.94
C GLU A 433 -2.55 -14.48 18.18
N TYR A 434 -2.52 -14.60 16.85
CA TYR A 434 -1.60 -13.83 16.02
C TYR A 434 -1.96 -12.33 16.01
N VAL A 435 -3.24 -11.98 15.90
CA VAL A 435 -3.72 -10.59 16.04
C VAL A 435 -3.27 -9.99 17.38
N ALA A 436 -3.42 -10.73 18.49
CA ALA A 436 -3.02 -10.29 19.81
C ALA A 436 -1.49 -10.10 19.90
N TRP A 437 -0.72 -11.00 19.28
CA TRP A 437 0.74 -10.88 19.23
C TRP A 437 1.19 -9.64 18.44
N VAL A 438 0.63 -9.37 17.25
CA VAL A 438 0.93 -8.16 16.48
C VAL A 438 0.58 -6.90 17.26
N ARG A 439 -0.60 -6.85 17.88
CA ARG A 439 -0.98 -5.71 18.73
C ARG A 439 0.01 -5.48 19.87
N ASN A 440 0.48 -6.54 20.52
CA ASN A 440 1.46 -6.42 21.59
C ASN A 440 2.79 -5.84 21.08
N VAL A 441 3.24 -6.21 19.86
CA VAL A 441 4.42 -5.61 19.22
C VAL A 441 4.24 -4.10 19.05
N LEU A 442 3.08 -3.67 18.55
CA LEU A 442 2.80 -2.25 18.32
C LEU A 442 2.68 -1.45 19.63
N GLU A 443 2.00 -2.02 20.63
CA GLU A 443 1.81 -1.39 21.94
C GLU A 443 3.14 -1.24 22.71
N LYS A 444 4.01 -2.23 22.68
CA LYS A 444 5.37 -2.16 23.27
C LYS A 444 6.22 -1.03 22.66
N ASN A 445 6.06 -0.76 21.38
CA ASN A 445 6.86 0.21 20.64
C ASN A 445 6.18 1.58 20.52
N ASP A 446 5.09 1.81 21.23
CA ASP A 446 4.27 3.05 21.18
C ASP A 446 3.96 3.46 19.74
N ILE A 447 3.45 2.51 18.95
CA ILE A 447 3.03 2.71 17.57
C ILE A 447 1.52 2.87 17.54
N LYS A 448 1.04 3.98 16.97
CA LYS A 448 -0.39 4.20 16.78
C LYS A 448 -0.89 3.30 15.65
N TYR A 449 -1.96 2.56 15.95
CA TYR A 449 -2.62 1.66 15.00
C TYR A 449 -4.14 1.71 15.19
N GLN A 450 -4.85 1.21 14.22
CA GLN A 450 -6.29 1.01 14.28
C GLN A 450 -6.65 -0.38 13.77
N VAL A 451 -7.83 -0.88 14.16
CA VAL A 451 -8.38 -2.13 13.62
C VAL A 451 -9.57 -1.76 12.75
N ALA A 452 -9.61 -2.27 11.53
CA ALA A 452 -10.59 -1.89 10.53
C ALA A 452 -11.05 -3.08 9.66
N GLU A 453 -12.02 -2.81 8.82
CA GLU A 453 -12.50 -3.65 7.72
C GLU A 453 -12.61 -2.80 6.46
N LEU A 454 -12.41 -3.40 5.30
CA LEU A 454 -12.57 -2.75 4.01
C LEU A 454 -14.05 -2.64 3.64
N GLY A 455 -14.62 -1.46 3.89
CA GLY A 455 -15.99 -1.15 3.50
C GLY A 455 -17.07 -1.79 4.38
N LYS A 456 -18.29 -1.76 3.90
CA LYS A 456 -19.49 -2.26 4.56
C LYS A 456 -19.80 -3.67 4.06
N VAL A 457 -20.31 -4.54 4.94
CA VAL A 457 -20.74 -5.90 4.55
C VAL A 457 -21.68 -5.82 3.33
N ASP A 458 -21.47 -6.68 2.35
CA ASP A 458 -22.16 -6.77 1.05
C ASP A 458 -21.92 -5.57 0.08
N VAL A 459 -21.17 -4.57 0.49
CA VAL A 459 -20.84 -3.40 -0.35
C VAL A 459 -19.37 -3.36 -0.74
N GLY A 460 -18.47 -3.63 0.21
CA GLY A 460 -17.04 -3.60 0.03
C GLY A 460 -16.40 -4.99 0.16
N GLY A 461 -15.14 -5.05 -0.18
CA GLY A 461 -14.29 -6.22 -0.06
C GLY A 461 -13.33 -6.30 -1.25
N GLY A 462 -12.09 -6.68 -1.00
CA GLY A 462 -11.05 -6.92 -1.99
C GLY A 462 -10.17 -8.09 -1.55
N GLY A 463 -9.47 -8.71 -2.48
CA GLY A 463 -8.41 -9.66 -2.18
C GLY A 463 -7.10 -8.92 -1.92
N THR A 464 -6.17 -9.57 -1.26
CA THR A 464 -4.78 -9.16 -1.06
C THR A 464 -3.90 -10.38 -1.27
N ILE A 465 -2.59 -10.23 -1.23
CA ILE A 465 -1.66 -11.38 -1.28
C ILE A 465 -1.70 -12.28 -0.03
N ALA A 466 -2.45 -11.89 1.02
CA ALA A 466 -2.50 -12.59 2.31
C ALA A 466 -2.83 -14.07 2.20
N TYR A 467 -3.87 -14.43 1.41
CA TYR A 467 -4.34 -15.81 1.30
C TYR A 467 -3.27 -16.74 0.71
N ILE A 468 -2.35 -16.23 -0.10
CA ILE A 468 -1.34 -17.03 -0.82
C ILE A 468 -0.39 -17.71 0.18
N LEU A 469 0.15 -16.96 1.14
CA LEU A 469 1.01 -17.52 2.18
C LEU A 469 0.23 -18.14 3.33
N ALA A 470 -0.97 -17.64 3.65
CA ALA A 470 -1.85 -18.29 4.61
C ALA A 470 -2.19 -19.74 4.19
N ASN A 471 -2.42 -19.99 2.90
CA ASN A 471 -2.65 -21.33 2.36
C ASN A 471 -1.42 -22.25 2.44
N LYS A 472 -0.21 -21.70 2.67
CA LYS A 472 1.02 -22.46 2.94
C LYS A 472 1.26 -22.68 4.44
N GLY A 473 0.36 -22.23 5.31
CA GLY A 473 0.42 -22.41 6.76
C GLY A 473 1.07 -21.26 7.52
N VAL A 474 1.36 -20.14 6.88
CA VAL A 474 1.90 -18.91 7.51
C VAL A 474 0.80 -18.22 8.33
N ASP A 475 1.10 -17.73 9.52
CA ASP A 475 0.23 -16.81 10.25
C ASP A 475 0.24 -15.45 9.55
N VAL A 476 -0.89 -15.02 8.99
CA VAL A 476 -1.00 -13.79 8.19
C VAL A 476 -2.08 -12.86 8.73
N ILE A 477 -1.80 -11.56 8.74
CA ILE A 477 -2.79 -10.49 8.93
C ILE A 477 -2.54 -9.39 7.89
N ASP A 478 -3.62 -8.80 7.36
CA ASP A 478 -3.51 -7.61 6.53
C ASP A 478 -3.20 -6.39 7.41
N CYS A 479 -2.20 -5.61 7.00
CA CYS A 479 -1.64 -4.53 7.81
C CYS A 479 -1.14 -3.39 6.90
N GLY A 480 -1.99 -2.41 6.61
CA GLY A 480 -1.69 -1.38 5.62
C GLY A 480 -2.10 0.03 6.01
N ILE A 481 -1.97 0.93 5.07
CA ILE A 481 -2.12 2.38 5.26
C ILE A 481 -3.50 2.82 4.75
N PRO A 482 -4.30 3.57 5.54
CA PRO A 482 -5.56 4.12 5.04
C PRO A 482 -5.34 5.07 3.87
N LEU A 483 -6.05 4.83 2.75
CA LEU A 483 -5.94 5.56 1.50
C LEU A 483 -7.31 6.07 1.03
N LEU A 484 -7.39 7.32 0.61
CA LEU A 484 -8.57 7.86 -0.07
C LEU A 484 -8.38 7.83 -1.58
N SER A 485 -9.49 7.68 -2.30
CA SER A 485 -9.49 7.64 -3.77
C SER A 485 -8.62 6.51 -4.36
N MET A 486 -8.52 5.39 -3.66
CA MET A 486 -7.80 4.18 -4.11
C MET A 486 -8.17 3.83 -5.56
N HIS A 487 -7.20 3.38 -6.36
CA HIS A 487 -7.33 3.09 -7.80
C HIS A 487 -7.65 4.29 -8.69
N SER A 488 -7.62 5.53 -8.17
CA SER A 488 -7.76 6.71 -9.02
C SER A 488 -6.41 7.18 -9.56
N PRO A 489 -6.40 8.04 -10.60
CA PRO A 489 -5.16 8.66 -11.06
C PRO A 489 -4.44 9.51 -10.01
N TYR A 490 -5.09 9.84 -8.88
CA TYR A 490 -4.52 10.68 -7.83
C TYR A 490 -5.11 10.33 -6.46
N GLU A 491 -4.38 9.55 -5.70
CA GLU A 491 -4.74 8.97 -4.40
C GLU A 491 -4.19 9.81 -3.26
N VAL A 492 -4.77 9.68 -2.05
CA VAL A 492 -4.41 10.53 -0.90
C VAL A 492 -4.22 9.70 0.36
N THR A 493 -3.08 9.89 1.04
CA THR A 493 -2.85 9.35 2.39
C THR A 493 -2.15 10.35 3.31
N SER A 494 -2.09 10.05 4.61
CA SER A 494 -1.48 10.89 5.63
C SER A 494 0.01 10.56 5.80
N LYS A 495 0.87 11.58 5.89
CA LYS A 495 2.30 11.42 6.21
C LYS A 495 2.52 10.71 7.54
N PHE A 496 1.63 10.93 8.52
CA PHE A 496 1.69 10.24 9.82
C PHE A 496 1.53 8.74 9.66
N ASP A 497 0.54 8.31 8.85
CA ASP A 497 0.24 6.89 8.65
C ASP A 497 1.37 6.20 7.89
N ILE A 498 1.98 6.88 6.91
CA ILE A 498 3.17 6.41 6.21
C ILE A 498 4.33 6.14 7.19
N TYR A 499 4.62 7.10 8.07
CA TYR A 499 5.69 6.94 9.06
C TYR A 499 5.36 5.88 10.11
N SER A 500 4.07 5.75 10.48
CA SER A 500 3.59 4.69 11.37
C SER A 500 3.80 3.30 10.78
N ALA A 501 3.54 3.13 9.47
CA ALA A 501 3.78 1.87 8.77
C ALA A 501 5.27 1.48 8.76
N TYR A 502 6.15 2.42 8.42
CA TYR A 502 7.60 2.21 8.50
C TYR A 502 8.03 1.73 9.90
N ARG A 503 7.57 2.38 10.97
CA ARG A 503 7.85 1.96 12.36
C ARG A 503 7.29 0.58 12.67
N THR A 504 6.10 0.28 12.19
CA THR A 504 5.43 -1.01 12.37
C THR A 504 6.25 -2.15 11.79
N TYR A 505 6.65 -2.03 10.52
CA TYR A 505 7.41 -3.10 9.85
C TYR A 505 8.79 -3.31 10.48
N LYS A 506 9.47 -2.22 10.85
CA LYS A 506 10.74 -2.31 11.57
C LYS A 506 10.58 -3.05 12.90
N SER A 507 9.64 -2.64 13.74
CA SER A 507 9.39 -3.28 15.04
C SER A 507 8.93 -4.74 14.93
N PHE A 508 8.16 -5.08 13.87
CA PHE A 508 7.76 -6.46 13.59
C PHE A 508 8.96 -7.37 13.30
N TRP A 509 9.96 -6.88 12.58
CA TRP A 509 11.17 -7.65 12.29
C TRP A 509 12.17 -7.71 13.45
N GLU A 510 12.17 -6.73 14.33
CA GLU A 510 13.05 -6.67 15.51
C GLU A 510 12.56 -7.53 16.69
N GLU A 511 11.30 -8.00 16.69
CA GLU A 511 10.72 -8.88 17.72
C GLU A 511 11.13 -10.35 17.50
#